data_c006cac3a39f6bdae201190eb6f90f54
#
_entry.id   c006cac3a39f6bdae201190eb6f90f54
#
_cell.length_a   1.000
_cell.length_b   1.000
_cell.length_c   1.000
_cell.angle_alpha   90.00
_cell.angle_beta   90.00
_cell.angle_gamma   90.00
#
_symmetry.space_group_name_H-M   'P 1'
#
loop_
_entity.id
_entity.type
_entity.pdbx_description
1 polymer ?
#
loop_
_entity_poly.entity_id
_entity_poly.type
_entity_poly.pdbx_seq_one_letter_code
_entity_poly.pdbx_strand_id
1 'polypeptide(L)'
;MIDVRSAYTDEDYSFKSEFSLGISGCAIDDRTRYSIGIVKRESANSLTIEYRKETLDLAIGGDSVECHELASYFKNLELKSVIVDSTSLDIPELALILKSLHLHKGLKIIVLYIEPAEYSTGTKKMLDHEEFSLSDEISGFEGTGIPTISMPVESELGRRFIFFVGFEGGRLQNAIETYDIATDEARIYFGLPAFKPGWEVKSIRRNLQALHDQSFSTRIGYCSASSCTDALKSIYKVKSSDEETINYLVPLGTKPNSLAAILMMLEFPETTRLLYDQPDKRNERSRGVGRRHYYHYMVP
;
A
#
# COMPACT_ATOMS: atom_id res chain seq x y z
N MET A 1 -7.40 -13.07 13.14
CA MET A 1 -6.59 -11.83 12.93
C MET A 1 -5.19 -12.23 12.52
N ILE A 2 -4.75 -11.74 11.37
CA ILE A 2 -3.37 -11.97 10.91
C ILE A 2 -2.41 -11.30 11.91
N ASP A 3 -1.54 -12.08 12.55
CA ASP A 3 -0.53 -11.58 13.49
C ASP A 3 0.70 -11.08 12.73
N VAL A 4 0.84 -9.76 12.63
CA VAL A 4 1.98 -9.12 11.97
C VAL A 4 3.00 -8.67 13.01
N ARG A 5 4.20 -9.24 12.93
CA ARG A 5 5.36 -8.82 13.73
C ARG A 5 6.24 -7.91 12.91
N SER A 6 6.54 -6.73 13.45
CA SER A 6 7.37 -5.74 12.80
C SER A 6 8.77 -5.71 13.41
N ALA A 7 9.78 -5.67 12.56
CA ALA A 7 11.16 -5.41 12.93
C ALA A 7 11.71 -4.32 12.02
N TYR A 8 12.71 -3.57 12.49
CA TYR A 8 13.41 -2.59 11.67
C TYR A 8 14.90 -2.53 12.00
N THR A 9 15.68 -2.05 11.05
CA THR A 9 17.12 -1.81 11.22
C THR A 9 17.57 -0.62 10.39
N ASP A 10 18.56 0.09 10.90
CA ASP A 10 19.24 1.18 10.18
C ASP A 10 20.46 0.66 9.39
N GLU A 11 20.86 -0.60 9.60
CA GLU A 11 21.99 -1.27 8.96
C GLU A 11 21.52 -2.45 8.09
N ASP A 12 22.43 -3.00 7.31
CA ASP A 12 22.14 -4.21 6.54
C ASP A 12 21.93 -5.40 7.47
N TYR A 13 20.90 -6.15 7.17
CA TYR A 13 20.53 -7.35 7.91
C TYR A 13 20.56 -8.55 6.96
N SER A 14 21.20 -9.64 7.37
CA SER A 14 21.17 -10.92 6.68
C SER A 14 20.34 -11.93 7.46
N PHE A 15 19.47 -12.60 6.76
CA PHE A 15 18.63 -13.65 7.35
C PHE A 15 19.45 -14.92 7.58
N LYS A 16 19.11 -15.69 8.63
CA LYS A 16 19.78 -16.96 8.96
C LYS A 16 19.54 -18.07 7.93
N SER A 17 18.47 -17.95 7.16
CA SER A 17 18.10 -18.91 6.12
C SER A 17 17.58 -18.17 4.91
N GLU A 18 17.91 -18.68 3.74
CA GLU A 18 17.48 -18.17 2.46
C GLU A 18 15.97 -18.37 2.25
N PHE A 19 15.30 -17.40 1.62
CA PHE A 19 13.91 -17.54 1.22
C PHE A 19 13.78 -18.41 -0.03
N SER A 20 12.73 -19.23 -0.12
CA SER A 20 12.47 -20.04 -1.31
C SER A 20 12.17 -19.18 -2.54
N LEU A 21 11.57 -17.99 -2.31
CA LEU A 21 11.23 -17.04 -3.37
C LEU A 21 11.35 -15.60 -2.87
N GLY A 22 11.93 -14.75 -3.71
CA GLY A 22 11.91 -13.30 -3.58
C GLY A 22 11.07 -12.66 -4.68
N ILE A 23 10.24 -11.67 -4.34
CA ILE A 23 9.38 -10.98 -5.30
C ILE A 23 9.62 -9.49 -5.19
N SER A 24 9.91 -8.85 -6.33
CA SER A 24 10.15 -7.40 -6.43
C SER A 24 9.47 -6.82 -7.67
N GLY A 25 9.30 -5.50 -7.67
CA GLY A 25 8.89 -4.72 -8.83
C GLY A 25 10.06 -4.13 -9.60
N CYS A 26 9.81 -3.06 -10.35
CA CYS A 26 10.81 -2.34 -11.12
C CYS A 26 11.56 -1.29 -10.28
N ALA A 27 12.81 -1.02 -10.65
CA ALA A 27 13.63 0.00 -10.02
C ALA A 27 13.31 1.38 -10.61
N ILE A 28 12.91 2.33 -9.76
CA ILE A 28 12.59 3.71 -10.16
C ILE A 28 13.40 4.77 -9.40
N ASP A 29 14.06 4.40 -8.28
CA ASP A 29 14.87 5.29 -7.45
C ASP A 29 15.92 4.51 -6.64
N ASP A 30 16.71 5.20 -5.80
CA ASP A 30 17.76 4.57 -4.99
C ASP A 30 17.20 3.47 -4.07
N ARG A 31 16.06 3.71 -3.45
CA ARG A 31 15.44 2.74 -2.50
C ARG A 31 15.04 1.46 -3.19
N THR A 32 14.40 1.58 -4.36
CA THR A 32 13.92 0.43 -5.12
C THR A 32 15.07 -0.39 -5.69
N ARG A 33 16.14 0.27 -6.16
CA ARG A 33 17.38 -0.42 -6.56
C ARG A 33 18.00 -1.20 -5.39
N TYR A 34 18.02 -0.59 -4.22
CA TYR A 34 18.58 -1.20 -3.02
C TYR A 34 17.74 -2.36 -2.48
N SER A 35 16.40 -2.18 -2.38
CA SER A 35 15.51 -3.23 -1.88
C SER A 35 15.47 -4.46 -2.79
N ILE A 36 15.49 -4.28 -4.11
CA ILE A 36 15.63 -5.36 -5.09
C ILE A 36 16.93 -6.13 -4.87
N GLY A 37 18.02 -5.43 -4.56
CA GLY A 37 19.31 -6.05 -4.21
C GLY A 37 19.24 -6.94 -2.96
N ILE A 38 18.52 -6.50 -1.92
CA ILE A 38 18.28 -7.32 -0.72
C ILE A 38 17.48 -8.56 -1.10
N VAL A 39 16.35 -8.42 -1.80
CA VAL A 39 15.50 -9.55 -2.18
C VAL A 39 16.28 -10.60 -2.97
N LYS A 40 17.07 -10.17 -3.97
CA LYS A 40 17.91 -11.08 -4.77
C LYS A 40 18.97 -11.80 -3.96
N ARG A 41 19.57 -11.12 -2.97
CA ARG A 41 20.60 -11.70 -2.11
C ARG A 41 20.04 -12.71 -1.10
N GLU A 42 18.84 -12.46 -0.58
CA GLU A 42 18.24 -13.24 0.50
C GLU A 42 17.33 -14.39 0.03
N SER A 43 17.18 -14.59 -1.29
CA SER A 43 16.29 -15.62 -1.85
C SER A 43 16.98 -16.50 -2.88
N ALA A 44 16.65 -17.81 -2.86
CA ALA A 44 17.14 -18.81 -3.80
C ALA A 44 16.70 -18.53 -5.25
N ASN A 45 15.47 -18.05 -5.40
CA ASN A 45 14.89 -17.63 -6.68
C ASN A 45 14.27 -16.26 -6.53
N SER A 46 14.30 -15.44 -7.58
CA SER A 46 13.69 -14.13 -7.56
C SER A 46 12.86 -13.88 -8.81
N LEU A 47 11.69 -13.26 -8.61
CA LEU A 47 10.79 -12.83 -9.67
C LEU A 47 10.66 -11.30 -9.65
N THR A 48 10.64 -10.71 -10.84
CA THR A 48 10.21 -9.32 -11.02
C THR A 48 8.80 -9.34 -11.58
N ILE A 49 7.89 -8.62 -10.94
CA ILE A 49 6.47 -8.54 -11.30
C ILE A 49 6.12 -7.08 -11.51
N GLU A 50 5.45 -6.79 -12.62
CA GLU A 50 4.97 -5.47 -12.97
C GLU A 50 3.50 -5.56 -13.42
N TYR A 51 2.62 -4.79 -12.82
CA TYR A 51 1.23 -4.68 -13.25
C TYR A 51 1.12 -3.67 -14.38
N ARG A 52 0.48 -4.07 -15.47
CA ARG A 52 0.22 -3.23 -16.64
C ARG A 52 -1.24 -2.80 -16.65
N LYS A 53 -1.50 -1.57 -16.29
CA LYS A 53 -2.87 -1.03 -16.14
C LYS A 53 -3.64 -0.96 -17.47
N GLU A 54 -2.93 -0.82 -18.58
CA GLU A 54 -3.51 -0.73 -19.92
C GLU A 54 -4.07 -2.07 -20.42
N THR A 55 -3.41 -3.17 -20.07
CA THR A 55 -3.79 -4.54 -20.47
C THR A 55 -4.40 -5.35 -19.33
N LEU A 56 -4.37 -4.82 -18.08
CA LEU A 56 -4.91 -5.43 -16.87
C LEU A 56 -4.27 -6.80 -16.56
N ASP A 57 -3.00 -6.97 -16.90
CA ASP A 57 -2.22 -8.19 -16.69
C ASP A 57 -0.93 -7.92 -15.92
N LEU A 58 -0.17 -8.97 -15.67
CA LEU A 58 1.13 -8.93 -15.00
C LEU A 58 2.24 -9.38 -15.95
N ALA A 59 3.32 -8.59 -16.02
CA ALA A 59 4.57 -9.06 -16.59
C ALA A 59 5.38 -9.80 -15.51
N ILE A 60 5.71 -11.06 -15.71
CA ILE A 60 6.50 -11.90 -14.79
C ILE A 60 7.67 -12.50 -15.56
N GLY A 61 8.89 -12.03 -15.32
CA GLY A 61 10.08 -12.55 -15.99
C GLY A 61 10.08 -12.37 -17.52
N GLY A 62 9.22 -11.51 -18.06
CA GLY A 62 9.04 -11.27 -19.49
C GLY A 62 7.77 -11.91 -20.08
N ASP A 63 7.14 -12.84 -19.37
CA ASP A 63 5.87 -13.45 -19.77
C ASP A 63 4.68 -12.58 -19.31
N SER A 64 3.58 -12.62 -20.07
CA SER A 64 2.29 -12.02 -19.68
C SER A 64 1.45 -13.05 -18.96
N VAL A 65 0.98 -12.70 -17.75
CA VAL A 65 0.13 -13.56 -16.91
C VAL A 65 -1.12 -12.77 -16.53
N GLU A 66 -2.29 -13.31 -16.80
CA GLU A 66 -3.54 -12.67 -16.38
C GLU A 66 -3.67 -12.64 -14.85
N CYS A 67 -4.25 -11.56 -14.32
CA CYS A 67 -4.32 -11.38 -12.86
C CYS A 67 -5.00 -12.55 -12.13
N HIS A 68 -5.99 -13.19 -12.75
CA HIS A 68 -6.68 -14.34 -12.16
C HIS A 68 -5.85 -15.64 -12.20
N GLU A 69 -4.83 -15.74 -13.06
CA GLU A 69 -3.96 -16.90 -13.19
C GLU A 69 -2.77 -16.87 -12.21
N LEU A 70 -2.49 -15.72 -11.59
CA LEU A 70 -1.35 -15.58 -10.67
C LEU A 70 -1.37 -16.60 -9.53
N ALA A 71 -2.55 -16.94 -9.03
CA ALA A 71 -2.72 -17.97 -8.00
C ALA A 71 -2.26 -19.33 -8.49
N SER A 72 -2.60 -19.71 -9.72
CA SER A 72 -2.18 -20.97 -10.36
C SER A 72 -0.69 -20.97 -10.65
N TYR A 73 -0.13 -19.82 -11.04
CA TYR A 73 1.31 -19.64 -11.23
C TYR A 73 2.08 -19.98 -9.94
N PHE A 74 1.71 -19.39 -8.79
CA PHE A 74 2.38 -19.68 -7.51
C PHE A 74 2.11 -21.08 -6.99
N LYS A 75 0.95 -21.67 -7.26
CA LYS A 75 0.61 -23.04 -6.83
C LYS A 75 1.58 -24.08 -7.36
N ASN A 76 2.18 -23.83 -8.51
CA ASN A 76 3.16 -24.73 -9.13
C ASN A 76 4.57 -24.59 -8.54
N LEU A 77 4.78 -23.66 -7.60
CA LEU A 77 6.05 -23.43 -6.93
C LEU A 77 6.05 -24.07 -5.53
N GLU A 78 7.15 -24.70 -5.15
CA GLU A 78 7.35 -25.24 -3.80
C GLU A 78 7.75 -24.11 -2.84
N LEU A 79 6.76 -23.38 -2.30
CA LEU A 79 6.96 -22.23 -1.44
C LEU A 79 7.00 -22.64 0.04
N LYS A 80 8.10 -22.33 0.74
CA LYS A 80 8.26 -22.47 2.20
C LYS A 80 8.30 -21.13 2.92
N SER A 81 8.96 -20.17 2.31
CA SER A 81 9.09 -18.80 2.81
C SER A 81 9.28 -17.85 1.63
N VAL A 82 8.66 -16.66 1.71
CA VAL A 82 8.70 -15.66 0.63
C VAL A 82 9.09 -14.31 1.22
N ILE A 83 9.98 -13.59 0.53
CA ILE A 83 10.25 -12.19 0.79
C ILE A 83 9.66 -11.34 -0.34
N VAL A 84 8.81 -10.36 0.02
CA VAL A 84 8.09 -9.49 -0.92
C VAL A 84 8.54 -8.05 -0.73
N ASP A 85 9.05 -7.42 -1.77
CA ASP A 85 9.52 -6.03 -1.72
C ASP A 85 8.40 -5.03 -1.99
N SER A 86 7.77 -4.53 -0.95
CA SER A 86 6.75 -3.47 -1.08
C SER A 86 7.32 -2.10 -1.45
N THR A 87 8.64 -1.93 -1.46
CA THR A 87 9.28 -0.66 -1.87
C THR A 87 9.20 -0.47 -3.37
N SER A 88 9.55 -1.52 -4.15
CA SER A 88 9.54 -1.51 -5.61
C SER A 88 8.17 -1.85 -6.21
N LEU A 89 7.40 -2.74 -5.58
CA LEU A 89 6.03 -3.06 -6.01
C LEU A 89 5.06 -1.91 -5.73
N ASP A 90 4.06 -1.73 -6.58
CA ASP A 90 2.94 -0.83 -6.29
C ASP A 90 1.80 -1.56 -5.57
N ILE A 91 0.71 -0.84 -5.29
CA ILE A 91 -0.43 -1.41 -4.56
C ILE A 91 -1.12 -2.52 -5.37
N PRO A 92 -1.34 -2.37 -6.70
CA PRO A 92 -1.92 -3.46 -7.50
C PRO A 92 -1.11 -4.74 -7.41
N GLU A 93 0.21 -4.68 -7.68
CA GLU A 93 1.07 -5.86 -7.61
C GLU A 93 1.06 -6.46 -6.21
N LEU A 94 1.25 -5.61 -5.18
CA LEU A 94 1.31 -6.07 -3.79
C LEU A 94 0.02 -6.78 -3.38
N ALA A 95 -1.15 -6.23 -3.76
CA ALA A 95 -2.44 -6.83 -3.44
C ALA A 95 -2.67 -8.17 -4.16
N LEU A 96 -2.36 -8.23 -5.46
CA LEU A 96 -2.50 -9.44 -6.27
C LEU A 96 -1.56 -10.55 -5.80
N ILE A 97 -0.29 -10.21 -5.52
CA ILE A 97 0.72 -11.14 -5.02
C ILE A 97 0.30 -11.70 -3.65
N LEU A 98 -0.03 -10.83 -2.70
CA LEU A 98 -0.42 -11.29 -1.36
C LEU A 98 -1.72 -12.09 -1.39
N LYS A 99 -2.72 -11.71 -2.20
CA LYS A 99 -3.94 -12.51 -2.40
C LYS A 99 -3.62 -13.92 -2.89
N SER A 100 -2.75 -14.04 -3.88
CA SER A 100 -2.37 -15.33 -4.45
C SER A 100 -1.56 -16.17 -3.48
N LEU A 101 -0.62 -15.56 -2.73
CA LEU A 101 0.17 -16.25 -1.70
C LEU A 101 -0.67 -16.71 -0.50
N HIS A 102 -1.78 -16.03 -0.19
CA HIS A 102 -2.70 -16.43 0.89
C HIS A 102 -3.44 -17.77 0.64
N LEU A 103 -3.35 -18.32 -0.56
CA LEU A 103 -3.83 -19.69 -0.83
C LEU A 103 -2.87 -20.79 -0.30
N HIS A 104 -1.66 -20.44 0.13
CA HIS A 104 -0.65 -21.34 0.66
C HIS A 104 -0.64 -21.30 2.20
N LYS A 105 -1.50 -22.09 2.85
CA LYS A 105 -1.59 -22.15 4.32
C LYS A 105 -0.25 -22.46 4.97
N GLY A 106 0.08 -21.77 6.04
CA GLY A 106 1.33 -21.93 6.77
C GLY A 106 2.56 -21.31 6.09
N LEU A 107 2.41 -20.66 4.92
CA LEU A 107 3.50 -19.97 4.24
C LEU A 107 3.99 -18.80 5.11
N LYS A 108 5.30 -18.73 5.32
CA LYS A 108 5.95 -17.59 5.99
C LYS A 108 6.22 -16.47 5.00
N ILE A 109 5.67 -15.30 5.25
CA ILE A 109 5.86 -14.13 4.40
C ILE A 109 6.56 -13.03 5.19
N ILE A 110 7.58 -12.43 4.56
CA ILE A 110 8.19 -11.18 5.00
C ILE A 110 7.94 -10.13 3.93
N VAL A 111 7.34 -9.02 4.32
CA VAL A 111 7.22 -7.86 3.46
C VAL A 111 8.28 -6.84 3.83
N LEU A 112 9.19 -6.57 2.90
CA LEU A 112 10.25 -5.57 3.04
C LEU A 112 9.73 -4.20 2.60
N TYR A 113 10.01 -3.17 3.40
CA TYR A 113 9.82 -1.77 3.03
C TYR A 113 11.03 -0.94 3.46
N ILE A 114 11.48 -0.05 2.59
CA ILE A 114 12.58 0.87 2.86
C ILE A 114 12.08 2.31 2.87
N GLU A 115 12.35 3.02 3.96
CA GLU A 115 12.04 4.44 4.06
C GLU A 115 12.89 5.25 3.07
N PRO A 116 12.36 6.34 2.49
CA PRO A 116 13.20 7.28 1.76
C PRO A 116 14.08 8.06 2.74
N ALA A 117 15.34 8.27 2.38
CA ALA A 117 16.13 9.26 3.09
C ALA A 117 15.58 10.67 2.82
N GLU A 118 15.15 10.95 1.57
CA GLU A 118 14.45 12.19 1.19
C GLU A 118 13.46 11.92 0.06
N TYR A 119 12.40 12.73 -0.01
CA TYR A 119 11.54 12.79 -1.18
C TYR A 119 11.95 13.94 -2.09
N SER A 120 11.82 13.72 -3.40
CA SER A 120 12.04 14.77 -4.39
C SER A 120 10.96 15.85 -4.26
N THR A 121 11.39 17.11 -4.32
CA THR A 121 10.50 18.26 -4.30
C THR A 121 10.07 18.62 -5.73
N GLY A 122 8.82 19.04 -5.90
CA GLY A 122 8.30 19.52 -7.17
C GLY A 122 8.91 20.89 -7.53
N THR A 123 8.92 21.21 -8.84
CA THR A 123 9.36 22.51 -9.34
C THR A 123 8.39 23.66 -9.03
N LYS A 124 7.15 23.35 -8.67
CA LYS A 124 6.15 24.35 -8.28
C LYS A 124 6.31 24.71 -6.81
N LYS A 125 6.89 25.87 -6.54
CA LYS A 125 6.82 26.48 -5.20
C LYS A 125 5.43 27.12 -5.05
N MET A 126 4.62 26.56 -4.17
CA MET A 126 3.39 27.19 -3.74
C MET A 126 3.65 27.81 -2.36
N LEU A 127 3.62 29.15 -2.27
CA LEU A 127 3.78 29.90 -1.03
C LEU A 127 5.05 29.58 -0.23
N ASP A 128 6.23 29.69 -0.83
CA ASP A 128 7.57 29.54 -0.19
C ASP A 128 7.84 28.19 0.52
N HIS A 129 7.02 27.16 0.29
CA HIS A 129 7.22 25.83 0.87
C HIS A 129 7.53 24.80 -0.21
N GLU A 130 8.57 24.00 0.05
CA GLU A 130 8.91 22.84 -0.77
C GLU A 130 7.87 21.75 -0.58
N GLU A 131 7.23 21.33 -1.66
CA GLU A 131 6.24 20.25 -1.66
C GLU A 131 6.81 19.00 -2.31
N PHE A 132 6.45 17.84 -1.78
CA PHE A 132 6.81 16.57 -2.39
C PHE A 132 5.98 16.30 -3.64
N SER A 133 6.63 15.81 -4.70
CA SER A 133 6.00 15.38 -5.95
C SER A 133 6.31 13.92 -6.15
N LEU A 134 5.32 13.05 -5.91
CA LEU A 134 5.49 11.60 -5.90
C LEU A 134 4.92 10.92 -7.13
N SER A 135 3.94 11.56 -7.78
CA SER A 135 3.27 11.07 -8.99
C SER A 135 3.38 12.09 -10.11
N ASP A 136 3.49 11.63 -11.34
CA ASP A 136 3.44 12.47 -12.54
C ASP A 136 1.99 12.75 -12.92
N GLU A 137 1.10 11.75 -12.77
CA GLU A 137 -0.33 11.86 -13.04
C GLU A 137 -1.14 11.15 -11.95
N ILE A 138 -2.30 11.70 -11.63
CA ILE A 138 -3.30 11.12 -10.73
C ILE A 138 -4.55 10.89 -11.59
N SER A 139 -4.74 9.64 -12.02
CA SER A 139 -5.87 9.26 -12.88
C SER A 139 -7.23 9.29 -12.18
N GLY A 140 -7.23 9.34 -10.83
CA GLY A 140 -8.42 9.30 -10.02
C GLY A 140 -9.05 7.91 -9.91
N PHE A 141 -10.28 7.88 -9.37
CA PHE A 141 -10.99 6.64 -9.08
C PHE A 141 -11.99 6.23 -10.17
N GLU A 142 -12.14 7.00 -11.23
CA GLU A 142 -13.09 6.72 -12.33
C GLU A 142 -12.62 5.60 -13.26
N GLY A 143 -11.38 5.16 -13.13
CA GLY A 143 -10.77 4.14 -13.97
C GLY A 143 -11.18 2.72 -13.61
N THR A 144 -10.62 1.77 -14.36
CA THR A 144 -10.74 0.34 -14.06
C THR A 144 -10.00 0.02 -12.76
N GLY A 145 -10.69 -0.61 -11.82
CA GLY A 145 -10.09 -1.07 -10.57
C GLY A 145 -9.05 -2.18 -10.80
N ILE A 146 -8.41 -2.62 -9.72
CA ILE A 146 -7.46 -3.74 -9.76
C ILE A 146 -8.23 -5.04 -10.02
N PRO A 147 -7.96 -5.79 -11.11
CA PRO A 147 -8.66 -7.04 -11.43
C PRO A 147 -8.62 -8.02 -10.26
N THR A 148 -9.72 -8.70 -10.02
CA THR A 148 -9.91 -9.66 -8.91
C THR A 148 -9.81 -9.07 -7.48
N ILE A 149 -9.45 -7.79 -7.32
CA ILE A 149 -9.31 -7.08 -6.04
C ILE A 149 -10.40 -6.04 -5.86
N SER A 150 -10.52 -5.11 -6.82
CA SER A 150 -11.51 -4.04 -6.73
C SER A 150 -12.90 -4.56 -7.06
N MET A 151 -13.87 -4.06 -6.31
CA MET A 151 -15.29 -4.30 -6.56
C MET A 151 -16.00 -2.95 -6.60
N PRO A 152 -17.12 -2.83 -7.32
CA PRO A 152 -17.93 -1.60 -7.33
C PRO A 152 -18.30 -1.16 -5.91
N VAL A 153 -18.43 0.14 -5.70
CA VAL A 153 -18.99 0.69 -4.46
C VAL A 153 -20.49 0.47 -4.50
N GLU A 154 -20.98 -0.31 -3.54
CA GLU A 154 -22.39 -0.63 -3.41
C GLU A 154 -23.14 0.53 -2.75
N SER A 155 -24.25 0.98 -3.33
CA SER A 155 -25.02 2.12 -2.83
C SER A 155 -26.16 1.71 -1.90
N GLU A 156 -26.59 0.44 -1.96
CA GLU A 156 -27.72 -0.08 -1.17
C GLU A 156 -27.32 -0.55 0.24
N LEU A 157 -26.02 -0.80 0.44
CA LEU A 157 -25.46 -1.20 1.73
C LEU A 157 -24.88 0.01 2.46
N GLY A 158 -24.78 -0.09 3.78
CA GLY A 158 -24.05 0.88 4.59
C GLY A 158 -22.59 0.96 4.11
N ARG A 159 -22.05 2.17 4.03
CA ARG A 159 -20.68 2.40 3.55
C ARG A 159 -19.83 3.01 4.65
N ARG A 160 -18.57 2.55 4.74
CA ARG A 160 -17.55 3.14 5.60
C ARG A 160 -16.23 3.22 4.87
N PHE A 161 -15.73 4.42 4.69
CA PHE A 161 -14.46 4.68 4.02
C PHE A 161 -13.37 4.95 5.05
N ILE A 162 -12.27 4.20 4.96
CA ILE A 162 -11.11 4.31 5.87
C ILE A 162 -9.92 4.73 5.04
N PHE A 163 -9.56 6.01 5.13
CA PHE A 163 -8.47 6.61 4.39
C PHE A 163 -7.18 6.59 5.19
N PHE A 164 -6.10 6.16 4.57
CA PHE A 164 -4.74 6.45 5.01
C PHE A 164 -4.14 7.48 4.06
N VAL A 165 -3.97 8.71 4.50
CA VAL A 165 -3.59 9.81 3.62
C VAL A 165 -2.09 10.12 3.66
N GLY A 166 -1.58 10.62 2.52
CA GLY A 166 -0.19 10.99 2.32
C GLY A 166 -0.01 12.47 1.95
N PHE A 167 0.96 12.73 1.08
CA PHE A 167 1.34 14.08 0.67
C PHE A 167 0.54 14.62 -0.53
N GLU A 168 -0.29 13.82 -1.16
CA GLU A 168 -1.04 14.15 -2.39
C GLU A 168 -2.52 14.35 -2.06
N GLY A 169 -2.86 15.53 -1.50
CA GLY A 169 -4.21 15.84 -0.99
C GLY A 169 -5.32 15.79 -2.04
N GLY A 170 -5.01 16.05 -3.31
CA GLY A 170 -5.98 15.91 -4.40
C GLY A 170 -6.56 14.51 -4.55
N ARG A 171 -5.84 13.47 -4.13
CA ARG A 171 -6.33 12.08 -4.16
C ARG A 171 -7.46 11.85 -3.16
N LEU A 172 -7.36 12.42 -1.94
CA LEU A 172 -8.43 12.37 -0.95
C LEU A 172 -9.68 13.08 -1.47
N GLN A 173 -9.51 14.30 -1.98
CA GLN A 173 -10.61 15.09 -2.53
C GLN A 173 -11.29 14.36 -3.69
N ASN A 174 -10.52 13.84 -4.63
CA ASN A 174 -11.06 13.06 -5.76
C ASN A 174 -11.88 11.85 -5.30
N ALA A 175 -11.41 11.09 -4.30
CA ALA A 175 -12.17 9.97 -3.76
C ALA A 175 -13.51 10.41 -3.15
N ILE A 176 -13.50 11.50 -2.36
CA ILE A 176 -14.70 12.04 -1.73
C ILE A 176 -15.73 12.44 -2.79
N GLU A 177 -15.29 13.14 -3.83
CA GLU A 177 -16.14 13.61 -4.93
C GLU A 177 -16.64 12.44 -5.79
N THR A 178 -15.77 11.51 -6.17
CA THR A 178 -16.13 10.37 -7.05
C THR A 178 -17.20 9.48 -6.42
N TYR A 179 -17.12 9.23 -5.11
CA TYR A 179 -18.03 8.32 -4.42
C TYR A 179 -19.12 9.03 -3.60
N ASP A 180 -19.22 10.34 -3.69
CA ASP A 180 -20.16 11.17 -2.91
C ASP A 180 -20.20 10.76 -1.43
N ILE A 181 -19.00 10.84 -0.79
CA ILE A 181 -18.79 10.31 0.56
C ILE A 181 -19.30 11.30 1.61
N ALA A 182 -20.28 10.87 2.39
CA ALA A 182 -20.80 11.66 3.50
C ALA A 182 -19.82 11.68 4.69
N THR A 183 -19.87 12.75 5.50
CA THR A 183 -18.94 12.96 6.62
C THR A 183 -18.95 11.83 7.66
N ASP A 184 -20.09 11.24 7.92
CA ASP A 184 -20.23 10.16 8.90
C ASP A 184 -19.75 8.80 8.35
N GLU A 185 -19.68 8.63 7.05
CA GLU A 185 -19.13 7.45 6.39
C GLU A 185 -17.59 7.38 6.45
N ALA A 186 -16.90 8.51 6.64
CA ALA A 186 -15.43 8.57 6.54
C ALA A 186 -14.69 8.47 7.87
N ARG A 187 -13.48 7.89 7.81
CA ARG A 187 -12.42 7.98 8.82
C ARG A 187 -11.11 8.25 8.08
N ILE A 188 -10.38 9.28 8.50
CA ILE A 188 -9.18 9.76 7.81
C ILE A 188 -7.99 9.67 8.76
N TYR A 189 -7.00 8.86 8.40
CA TYR A 189 -5.81 8.62 9.20
C TYR A 189 -4.58 9.27 8.58
N PHE A 190 -3.88 10.08 9.38
CA PHE A 190 -2.56 10.60 9.06
C PHE A 190 -1.45 9.74 9.65
N GLY A 191 -0.33 9.66 8.94
CA GLY A 191 0.87 8.97 9.41
C GLY A 191 1.58 9.77 10.50
N LEU A 192 1.27 9.48 11.78
CA LEU A 192 1.88 10.10 12.94
C LEU A 192 2.24 9.05 14.01
N PRO A 193 3.54 8.91 14.40
CA PRO A 193 4.69 9.64 13.88
C PRO A 193 4.96 9.37 12.40
N ALA A 194 5.42 10.40 11.67
CA ALA A 194 5.89 10.28 10.29
C ALA A 194 7.30 9.64 10.25
N PHE A 195 7.80 9.28 9.05
CA PHE A 195 9.17 8.76 8.89
C PHE A 195 10.23 9.78 9.33
N LYS A 196 9.98 11.06 9.11
CA LYS A 196 10.83 12.16 9.57
C LYS A 196 10.01 13.24 10.24
N PRO A 197 10.55 13.88 11.29
CA PRO A 197 9.89 15.01 11.96
C PRO A 197 9.54 16.12 10.95
N GLY A 198 8.32 16.64 11.04
CA GLY A 198 7.80 17.69 10.18
C GLY A 198 7.12 17.18 8.88
N TRP A 199 7.28 15.92 8.50
CA TRP A 199 6.60 15.37 7.32
C TRP A 199 5.10 15.22 7.55
N GLU A 200 4.67 14.95 8.77
CA GLU A 200 3.26 14.95 9.17
C GLU A 200 2.59 16.30 8.90
N VAL A 201 3.30 17.40 9.17
CA VAL A 201 2.79 18.75 8.90
C VAL A 201 2.58 18.97 7.40
N LYS A 202 3.51 18.48 6.55
CA LYS A 202 3.36 18.55 5.09
C LYS A 202 2.13 17.77 4.62
N SER A 203 1.93 16.54 5.16
CA SER A 203 0.77 15.72 4.84
C SER A 203 -0.55 16.40 5.25
N ILE A 204 -0.63 16.90 6.49
CA ILE A 204 -1.83 17.57 6.98
C ILE A 204 -2.15 18.79 6.11
N ARG A 205 -1.16 19.64 5.82
CA ARG A 205 -1.34 20.84 5.01
C ARG A 205 -1.91 20.53 3.63
N ARG A 206 -1.42 19.48 2.99
CA ARG A 206 -1.87 19.10 1.64
C ARG A 206 -3.31 18.59 1.60
N ASN A 207 -3.82 18.10 2.71
CA ASN A 207 -5.17 17.58 2.82
C ASN A 207 -6.16 18.57 3.49
N LEU A 208 -5.68 19.75 3.95
CA LEU A 208 -6.51 20.71 4.70
C LEU A 208 -7.76 21.14 3.92
N GLN A 209 -7.65 21.38 2.62
CA GLN A 209 -8.78 21.83 1.81
C GLN A 209 -9.89 20.79 1.81
N ALA A 210 -9.59 19.54 1.46
CA ALA A 210 -10.56 18.46 1.46
C ALA A 210 -11.21 18.25 2.84
N LEU A 211 -10.45 18.43 3.93
CA LEU A 211 -10.96 18.31 5.30
C LEU A 211 -11.91 19.46 5.69
N HIS A 212 -11.60 20.68 5.26
CA HIS A 212 -12.38 21.86 5.60
C HIS A 212 -13.68 21.93 4.80
N ASP A 213 -13.58 21.74 3.48
CA ASP A 213 -14.71 21.91 2.56
C ASP A 213 -15.84 20.92 2.83
N GLN A 214 -15.51 19.75 3.40
CA GLN A 214 -16.46 18.67 3.68
C GLN A 214 -16.72 18.44 5.18
N SER A 215 -16.23 19.33 6.05
CA SER A 215 -16.40 19.21 7.53
C SER A 215 -15.86 17.89 8.13
N PHE A 216 -14.86 17.26 7.50
CA PHE A 216 -14.25 16.02 7.97
C PHE A 216 -13.32 16.18 9.18
N SER A 217 -13.15 17.39 9.72
CA SER A 217 -12.23 17.66 10.83
C SER A 217 -12.46 16.81 12.08
N THR A 218 -13.70 16.36 12.31
CA THR A 218 -14.08 15.49 13.44
C THR A 218 -13.82 14.01 13.19
N ARG A 219 -13.38 13.64 12.00
CA ARG A 219 -13.20 12.24 11.56
C ARG A 219 -11.72 11.86 11.40
N ILE A 220 -10.83 12.69 11.93
CA ILE A 220 -9.39 12.49 11.84
C ILE A 220 -8.92 11.55 12.93
N GLY A 221 -8.05 10.63 12.54
CA GLY A 221 -7.27 9.75 13.40
C GLY A 221 -5.79 9.78 13.05
N TYR A 222 -4.97 9.15 13.86
CA TYR A 222 -3.53 9.05 13.68
C TYR A 222 -3.10 7.61 13.83
N CYS A 223 -2.16 7.17 12.99
CA CYS A 223 -1.44 5.92 13.14
C CYS A 223 -0.02 6.10 12.62
N SER A 224 0.93 5.33 13.12
CA SER A 224 2.33 5.45 12.68
C SER A 224 2.47 5.23 11.18
N ALA A 225 3.25 6.09 10.51
CA ALA A 225 3.56 5.95 9.08
C ALA A 225 4.31 4.65 8.74
N SER A 226 5.06 4.11 9.72
CA SER A 226 5.90 2.91 9.57
C SER A 226 5.30 1.64 10.18
N SER A 227 4.13 1.71 10.83
CA SER A 227 3.57 0.57 11.56
C SER A 227 2.33 -0.01 10.88
N CYS A 228 2.52 -1.14 10.20
CA CYS A 228 1.41 -1.95 9.69
C CYS A 228 0.45 -2.38 10.82
N THR A 229 1.00 -2.74 11.99
CA THR A 229 0.21 -3.16 13.15
C THR A 229 -0.69 -2.05 13.71
N ASP A 230 -0.20 -0.79 13.76
CA ASP A 230 -1.02 0.33 14.21
C ASP A 230 -2.14 0.65 13.22
N ALA A 231 -1.84 0.56 11.93
CA ALA A 231 -2.85 0.72 10.89
C ALA A 231 -3.92 -0.39 10.97
N LEU A 232 -3.52 -1.66 11.15
CA LEU A 232 -4.46 -2.77 11.38
C LEU A 232 -5.35 -2.50 12.58
N LYS A 233 -4.79 -2.12 13.74
CA LYS A 233 -5.57 -1.79 14.95
C LYS A 233 -6.55 -0.65 14.69
N SER A 234 -6.15 0.36 13.90
CA SER A 234 -7.02 1.49 13.55
C SER A 234 -8.19 1.04 12.68
N ILE A 235 -7.97 0.15 11.71
CA ILE A 235 -9.03 -0.44 10.89
C ILE A 235 -9.98 -1.27 11.75
N TYR A 236 -9.46 -2.18 12.59
CA TYR A 236 -10.28 -3.01 13.47
C TYR A 236 -11.17 -2.18 14.40
N LYS A 237 -10.65 -1.07 14.94
CA LYS A 237 -11.39 -0.18 15.84
C LYS A 237 -12.60 0.47 15.19
N VAL A 238 -12.53 0.74 13.90
CA VAL A 238 -13.58 1.46 13.17
C VAL A 238 -14.39 0.57 12.21
N LYS A 239 -13.87 -0.63 11.92
CA LYS A 239 -14.60 -1.59 11.08
C LYS A 239 -15.96 -1.89 11.70
N SER A 240 -17.01 -1.76 10.91
CA SER A 240 -18.33 -2.18 11.35
C SER A 240 -18.36 -3.70 11.55
N SER A 241 -19.06 -4.12 12.62
CA SER A 241 -19.44 -5.53 12.81
C SER A 241 -20.76 -5.87 12.13
N ASP A 242 -21.42 -4.86 11.56
CA ASP A 242 -22.65 -5.02 10.81
C ASP A 242 -22.33 -5.58 9.41
N GLU A 243 -22.91 -6.72 9.09
CA GLU A 243 -22.71 -7.39 7.79
C GLU A 243 -23.32 -6.60 6.62
N GLU A 244 -24.26 -5.69 6.90
CA GLU A 244 -24.85 -4.79 5.91
C GLU A 244 -23.95 -3.56 5.64
N THR A 245 -22.80 -3.42 6.32
CA THR A 245 -21.87 -2.31 6.13
C THR A 245 -20.57 -2.77 5.49
N ILE A 246 -20.26 -2.27 4.30
CA ILE A 246 -19.01 -2.51 3.59
C ILE A 246 -17.95 -1.48 4.02
N ASN A 247 -16.77 -1.96 4.38
CA ASN A 247 -15.63 -1.13 4.76
C ASN A 247 -14.70 -0.96 3.55
N TYR A 248 -14.64 0.23 2.99
CA TYR A 248 -13.77 0.59 1.86
C TYR A 248 -12.45 1.14 2.39
N LEU A 249 -11.37 0.42 2.15
CA LEU A 249 -10.01 0.80 2.54
C LEU A 249 -9.34 1.56 1.40
N VAL A 250 -8.90 2.79 1.67
CA VAL A 250 -8.37 3.71 0.65
C VAL A 250 -6.94 4.10 1.02
N PRO A 251 -5.92 3.34 0.58
CA PRO A 251 -4.52 3.51 0.98
C PRO A 251 -3.79 4.53 0.12
N LEU A 252 -3.98 5.82 0.39
CA LEU A 252 -3.33 6.94 -0.30
C LEU A 252 -2.00 7.39 0.35
N GLY A 253 -1.61 6.74 1.43
CA GLY A 253 -0.46 7.11 2.25
C GLY A 253 0.75 6.21 2.09
N THR A 254 1.30 5.77 3.21
CA THR A 254 2.54 4.99 3.24
C THR A 254 2.31 3.51 2.92
N LYS A 255 3.32 2.83 2.39
CA LYS A 255 3.26 1.39 2.09
C LYS A 255 2.96 0.50 3.30
N PRO A 256 3.50 0.76 4.52
CA PRO A 256 3.09 0.02 5.71
C PRO A 256 1.58 0.09 6.01
N ASN A 257 0.97 1.26 5.82
CA ASN A 257 -0.47 1.43 6.00
C ASN A 257 -1.25 0.76 4.86
N SER A 258 -0.72 0.80 3.63
CA SER A 258 -1.29 0.07 2.50
C SER A 258 -1.23 -1.44 2.69
N LEU A 259 -0.15 -1.96 3.25
CA LEU A 259 -0.04 -3.38 3.62
C LEU A 259 -1.14 -3.78 4.61
N ALA A 260 -1.39 -2.94 5.63
CA ALA A 260 -2.46 -3.19 6.58
C ALA A 260 -3.85 -3.24 5.90
N ALA A 261 -4.11 -2.33 4.97
CA ALA A 261 -5.35 -2.32 4.19
C ALA A 261 -5.50 -3.62 3.37
N ILE A 262 -4.45 -4.04 2.68
CA ILE A 262 -4.46 -5.29 1.90
C ILE A 262 -4.70 -6.49 2.80
N LEU A 263 -3.97 -6.63 3.91
CA LEU A 263 -4.13 -7.76 4.83
C LEU A 263 -5.54 -7.81 5.43
N MET A 264 -6.12 -6.65 5.75
CA MET A 264 -7.47 -6.55 6.27
C MET A 264 -8.52 -7.00 5.24
N MET A 265 -8.36 -6.61 3.97
CA MET A 265 -9.21 -7.07 2.87
C MET A 265 -9.11 -8.60 2.70
N LEU A 266 -7.90 -9.16 2.81
CA LEU A 266 -7.69 -10.61 2.68
C LEU A 266 -8.29 -11.39 3.86
N GLU A 267 -8.31 -10.82 5.06
CA GLU A 267 -8.88 -11.45 6.24
C GLU A 267 -10.42 -11.38 6.28
N PHE A 268 -11.01 -10.31 5.73
CA PHE A 268 -12.46 -10.07 5.73
C PHE A 268 -12.99 -9.75 4.33
N PRO A 269 -12.87 -10.68 3.37
CA PRO A 269 -13.21 -10.41 1.98
C PRO A 269 -14.71 -10.10 1.76
N GLU A 270 -15.59 -10.58 2.64
CA GLU A 270 -17.03 -10.36 2.53
C GLU A 270 -17.47 -8.92 2.88
N THR A 271 -16.77 -8.31 3.86
CA THR A 271 -17.17 -7.01 4.42
C THR A 271 -16.14 -5.91 4.21
N THR A 272 -15.07 -6.17 3.46
CA THR A 272 -13.98 -5.20 3.24
C THR A 272 -13.55 -5.18 1.78
N ARG A 273 -13.37 -3.97 1.23
CA ARG A 273 -12.97 -3.72 -0.16
C ARG A 273 -11.75 -2.81 -0.18
N LEU A 274 -10.92 -2.94 -1.21
CA LEU A 274 -9.77 -2.06 -1.45
C LEU A 274 -10.10 -1.13 -2.62
N LEU A 275 -9.98 0.19 -2.40
CA LEU A 275 -10.11 1.20 -3.45
C LEU A 275 -8.75 1.88 -3.65
N TYR A 276 -8.31 1.97 -4.89
CA TYR A 276 -7.03 2.56 -5.24
C TYR A 276 -7.08 3.23 -6.61
N ASP A 277 -6.56 4.45 -6.69
CA ASP A 277 -6.63 5.35 -7.86
C ASP A 277 -5.48 5.18 -8.86
N GLN A 278 -4.57 4.24 -8.64
CA GLN A 278 -3.48 3.84 -9.53
C GLN A 278 -2.66 5.02 -10.12
N PRO A 279 -2.08 5.91 -9.30
CA PRO A 279 -1.32 7.06 -9.79
C PRO A 279 -0.05 6.60 -10.52
N ASP A 280 0.33 7.34 -11.57
CA ASP A 280 1.60 7.11 -12.26
C ASP A 280 2.76 7.63 -11.41
N LYS A 281 3.60 6.71 -10.96
CA LYS A 281 4.74 7.04 -10.11
C LYS A 281 5.80 7.81 -10.88
N ARG A 282 6.25 8.90 -10.29
CA ARG A 282 7.39 9.65 -10.80
C ARG A 282 8.69 8.89 -10.63
N ASN A 283 9.51 8.82 -11.68
CA ASN A 283 10.86 8.33 -11.60
C ASN A 283 11.72 9.24 -10.70
N GLU A 284 12.68 8.65 -9.97
CA GLU A 284 13.58 9.37 -9.03
C GLU A 284 12.79 10.22 -8.00
N ARG A 285 11.62 9.73 -7.57
CA ARG A 285 10.74 10.41 -6.59
C ARG A 285 11.32 10.45 -5.17
N SER A 286 12.36 9.69 -4.91
CA SER A 286 13.08 9.71 -3.63
C SER A 286 14.58 9.53 -3.84
N ARG A 287 15.36 10.00 -2.86
CA ARG A 287 16.83 9.88 -2.84
C ARG A 287 17.29 9.23 -1.56
N GLY A 288 18.33 8.41 -1.69
CA GLY A 288 18.97 7.72 -0.58
C GLY A 288 18.09 6.66 0.07
N VAL A 289 18.69 5.89 0.94
CA VAL A 289 18.14 4.72 1.61
C VAL A 289 18.00 5.03 3.09
N GLY A 290 16.80 4.96 3.62
CA GLY A 290 16.48 5.11 5.03
C GLY A 290 16.41 3.76 5.76
N ARG A 291 15.64 3.73 6.81
CA ARG A 291 15.41 2.54 7.65
C ARG A 291 14.73 1.42 6.87
N ARG A 292 15.14 0.18 7.15
CA ARG A 292 14.58 -1.04 6.57
C ARG A 292 13.56 -1.59 7.55
N HIS A 293 12.34 -1.81 7.08
CA HIS A 293 11.25 -2.44 7.85
C HIS A 293 10.94 -3.80 7.27
N TYR A 294 10.71 -4.77 8.17
CA TYR A 294 10.37 -6.14 7.86
C TYR A 294 9.08 -6.49 8.60
N TYR A 295 8.02 -6.78 7.85
CA TYR A 295 6.71 -7.17 8.37
C TYR A 295 6.55 -8.67 8.18
N HIS A 296 6.63 -9.42 9.27
CA HIS A 296 6.58 -10.88 9.29
C HIS A 296 5.19 -11.35 9.64
N TYR A 297 4.64 -12.25 8.84
CA TYR A 297 3.42 -12.95 9.19
C TYR A 297 3.38 -14.33 8.53
N MET A 298 2.46 -15.19 9.03
CA MET A 298 2.18 -16.51 8.48
C MET A 298 0.78 -16.50 7.91
N VAL A 299 0.63 -17.08 6.73
CA VAL A 299 -0.70 -17.27 6.11
C VAL A 299 -1.52 -18.22 6.97
N PRO A 300 -2.74 -17.86 7.40
CA PRO A 300 -3.57 -18.64 8.31
C PRO A 300 -4.07 -19.96 7.73
#